data_c8ccf1cbafb201adad6e50ab0d5ae360
#
_entry.id   c8ccf1cbafb201adad6e50ab0d5ae360
#
_cell.length_a   1.000
_cell.length_b   1.000
_cell.length_c   1.000
_cell.angle_alpha   90.00
_cell.angle_beta   90.00
_cell.angle_gamma   90.00
#
_symmetry.space_group_name_H-M   'P 1'
#
loop_
_entity.id
_entity.type
_entity.pdbx_description
1 polymer ?
#
loop_
_entity_poly.entity_id
_entity_poly.type
_entity_poly.pdbx_seq_one_letter_code
_entity_poly.pdbx_strand_id
1 'polypeptide(L)'
;MQPLRIKNQTKKSFPKINPASDNRNMYNILIADISEYKNTLEDILGKNGYNVVLCDSAFSTISKIKAYDFDLIISEVELPGDNAFQLYEYMRENYPAIPMIMITDKNIDLFFNKIFKQGIGNVLQKPINTKDILNLIQKLITKKNIFGLNNYLENIIETKRLKIKKSNQINRAIGLIIDQIESWNFKISGQSTLRLILNEIIINAVYHAHGFTNEKLNRVPVELPDDKFVDIHFCYTDDTYAISIIDSNGILTKTRILESINNMIKQNLLIKESSITGKDINESVSETGRGLDIVRRLSADYYFIMKKNYRTEIILIFKNSDEPSNGEKTSLKIIEDLD
;
A
#
# COMPACT_ATOMS: atom_id res chain seq x y z
N MET A 1 -35.17 29.69 17.59
CA MET A 1 -34.73 28.27 17.64
C MET A 1 -33.25 28.26 17.93
N GLN A 2 -32.86 27.86 19.14
CA GLN A 2 -31.45 27.71 19.53
C GLN A 2 -30.92 26.40 19.00
N PRO A 3 -29.66 26.32 18.48
CA PRO A 3 -29.07 25.06 18.03
C PRO A 3 -28.75 24.18 19.24
N LEU A 4 -29.19 22.92 19.16
CA LEU A 4 -28.88 21.86 20.13
C LEU A 4 -27.36 21.65 20.18
N ARG A 5 -26.73 22.05 21.29
CA ARG A 5 -25.36 21.68 21.63
C ARG A 5 -25.32 20.20 21.96
N ILE A 6 -24.66 19.43 21.08
CA ILE A 6 -24.27 18.03 21.37
C ILE A 6 -23.26 18.10 22.52
N LYS A 7 -23.61 17.55 23.68
CA LYS A 7 -22.68 17.35 24.81
C LYS A 7 -21.65 16.31 24.36
N ASN A 8 -20.38 16.72 24.27
CA ASN A 8 -19.28 15.79 24.18
C ASN A 8 -19.30 14.86 25.41
N GLN A 9 -19.73 13.63 25.21
CA GLN A 9 -19.53 12.59 26.22
C GLN A 9 -18.05 12.25 26.22
N THR A 10 -17.37 12.46 27.33
CA THR A 10 -15.99 12.02 27.55
C THR A 10 -15.93 10.51 27.41
N LYS A 11 -15.24 10.03 26.39
CA LYS A 11 -14.98 8.60 26.18
C LYS A 11 -14.18 8.06 27.39
N LYS A 12 -14.51 6.83 27.81
CA LYS A 12 -13.81 6.15 28.88
C LYS A 12 -12.45 5.67 28.38
N SER A 13 -11.40 5.88 29.17
CA SER A 13 -10.11 5.23 28.94
C SER A 13 -10.21 3.74 29.25
N PHE A 14 -9.51 2.90 28.49
CA PHE A 14 -9.41 1.47 28.77
C PHE A 14 -8.87 1.23 30.19
N PRO A 15 -9.34 0.19 30.89
CA PRO A 15 -8.68 -0.26 32.10
C PRO A 15 -7.24 -0.66 31.72
N LYS A 16 -6.25 0.04 32.27
CA LYS A 16 -4.85 -0.29 32.07
C LYS A 16 -4.60 -1.69 32.64
N ILE A 17 -4.35 -2.66 31.78
CA ILE A 17 -3.76 -3.93 32.19
C ILE A 17 -2.31 -3.58 32.55
N ASN A 18 -1.97 -3.72 33.83
CA ASN A 18 -0.65 -3.40 34.36
C ASN A 18 0.44 -4.21 33.66
N PRO A 19 1.33 -3.62 32.86
CA PRO A 19 2.62 -4.21 32.60
C PRO A 19 3.62 -3.58 33.55
N ALA A 20 4.38 -4.41 34.21
CA ALA A 20 5.55 -3.96 34.96
C ALA A 20 6.45 -3.16 34.01
N SER A 21 6.72 -1.88 34.40
CA SER A 21 7.75 -1.00 33.86
C SER A 21 7.96 -0.91 32.34
N ASP A 22 7.22 -0.04 31.69
CA ASP A 22 7.77 0.88 30.68
C ASP A 22 6.72 1.94 30.30
N ASN A 23 7.10 3.23 30.28
CA ASN A 23 6.22 4.36 29.92
C ASN A 23 5.96 4.44 28.40
N ARG A 24 5.60 3.33 27.73
CA ARG A 24 5.16 3.34 26.35
C ARG A 24 3.65 3.52 26.32
N ASN A 25 3.18 4.53 25.62
CA ASN A 25 1.77 4.64 25.27
C ASN A 25 1.41 3.39 24.47
N MET A 26 0.64 2.48 25.06
CA MET A 26 0.13 1.31 24.36
C MET A 26 -0.97 1.78 23.41
N TYR A 27 -0.79 1.51 22.09
CA TYR A 27 -1.82 1.78 21.10
C TYR A 27 -2.94 0.76 21.19
N ASN A 28 -4.17 1.22 21.05
CA ASN A 28 -5.38 0.40 21.10
C ASN A 28 -5.82 0.02 19.68
N ILE A 29 -5.87 -1.27 19.40
CA ILE A 29 -6.30 -1.81 18.10
C ILE A 29 -7.58 -2.59 18.30
N LEU A 30 -8.58 -2.32 17.46
CA LEU A 30 -9.80 -3.10 17.40
C LEU A 30 -9.75 -4.03 16.20
N ILE A 31 -10.02 -5.33 16.42
CA ILE A 31 -10.10 -6.34 15.35
C ILE A 31 -11.56 -6.81 15.25
N ALA A 32 -12.16 -6.61 14.09
CA ALA A 32 -13.48 -7.09 13.72
C ALA A 32 -13.33 -8.28 12.74
N ASP A 33 -13.40 -9.50 13.24
CA ASP A 33 -13.26 -10.73 12.44
C ASP A 33 -13.99 -11.88 13.14
N ILE A 34 -14.69 -12.73 12.39
CA ILE A 34 -15.36 -13.93 12.91
C ILE A 34 -14.54 -15.20 12.77
N SER A 35 -13.48 -15.15 11.96
CA SER A 35 -12.61 -16.31 11.72
C SER A 35 -11.63 -16.53 12.88
N GLU A 36 -11.10 -17.76 12.98
CA GLU A 36 -10.05 -18.10 13.94
C GLU A 36 -8.77 -17.26 13.75
N TYR A 37 -8.59 -16.64 12.60
CA TYR A 37 -7.45 -15.78 12.30
C TYR A 37 -7.35 -14.56 13.22
N LYS A 38 -8.47 -14.09 13.80
CA LYS A 38 -8.46 -13.00 14.79
C LYS A 38 -7.58 -13.32 16.00
N ASN A 39 -7.60 -14.58 16.47
CA ASN A 39 -6.78 -15.01 17.61
C ASN A 39 -5.28 -14.98 17.27
N THR A 40 -4.93 -15.35 16.05
CA THR A 40 -3.55 -15.24 15.54
C THR A 40 -3.10 -13.77 15.50
N LEU A 41 -3.96 -12.87 15.01
CA LEU A 41 -3.65 -11.43 14.99
C LEU A 41 -3.56 -10.84 16.40
N GLU A 42 -4.47 -11.22 17.32
CA GLU A 42 -4.42 -10.81 18.72
C GLU A 42 -3.09 -11.20 19.37
N ASP A 43 -2.66 -12.44 19.17
CA ASP A 43 -1.38 -12.95 19.68
C ASP A 43 -0.18 -12.18 19.10
N ILE A 44 -0.16 -11.95 17.80
CA ILE A 44 0.90 -11.21 17.13
C ILE A 44 0.98 -9.79 17.67
N LEU A 45 -0.15 -9.09 17.73
CA LEU A 45 -0.20 -7.69 18.14
C LEU A 45 0.07 -7.55 19.65
N GLY A 46 -0.50 -8.42 20.49
CA GLY A 46 -0.26 -8.42 21.93
C GLY A 46 1.21 -8.63 22.29
N LYS A 47 1.90 -9.58 21.63
CA LYS A 47 3.34 -9.82 21.80
C LYS A 47 4.20 -8.61 21.38
N ASN A 48 3.67 -7.76 20.49
CA ASN A 48 4.36 -6.55 20.03
C ASN A 48 3.90 -5.25 20.74
N GLY A 49 3.22 -5.39 21.89
CA GLY A 49 2.91 -4.27 22.79
C GLY A 49 1.68 -3.45 22.40
N TYR A 50 0.78 -3.99 21.57
CA TYR A 50 -0.52 -3.39 21.28
C TYR A 50 -1.59 -3.91 22.24
N ASN A 51 -2.53 -3.05 22.62
CA ASN A 51 -3.74 -3.45 23.32
C ASN A 51 -4.82 -3.81 22.30
N VAL A 52 -5.31 -5.05 22.34
CA VAL A 52 -6.22 -5.57 21.30
C VAL A 52 -7.61 -5.81 21.88
N VAL A 53 -8.63 -5.41 21.12
CA VAL A 53 -10.03 -5.69 21.41
C VAL A 53 -10.65 -6.41 20.24
N LEU A 54 -11.26 -7.56 20.50
CA LEU A 54 -11.94 -8.36 19.48
C LEU A 54 -13.43 -8.01 19.40
N CYS A 55 -13.93 -7.98 18.17
CA CYS A 55 -15.34 -7.86 17.82
C CYS A 55 -15.72 -8.89 16.75
N ASP A 56 -16.97 -9.26 16.69
CA ASP A 56 -17.51 -10.28 15.77
C ASP A 56 -18.50 -9.72 14.74
N SER A 57 -18.77 -8.41 14.77
CA SER A 57 -19.71 -7.75 13.86
C SER A 57 -19.41 -6.26 13.72
N ALA A 58 -19.90 -5.64 12.64
CA ALA A 58 -19.81 -4.19 12.45
C ALA A 58 -20.56 -3.43 13.56
N PHE A 59 -21.69 -3.96 14.03
CA PHE A 59 -22.45 -3.34 15.12
C PHE A 59 -21.70 -3.32 16.44
N SER A 60 -21.09 -4.45 16.85
CA SER A 60 -20.27 -4.52 18.06
C SER A 60 -19.04 -3.60 17.96
N THR A 61 -18.44 -3.51 16.78
CA THR A 61 -17.33 -2.60 16.46
C THR A 61 -17.74 -1.14 16.67
N ILE A 62 -18.83 -0.70 16.07
CA ILE A 62 -19.35 0.68 16.23
C ILE A 62 -19.66 1.00 17.70
N SER A 63 -20.26 0.06 18.42
CA SER A 63 -20.58 0.21 19.85
C SER A 63 -19.30 0.42 20.68
N LYS A 64 -18.23 -0.33 20.40
CA LYS A 64 -16.94 -0.18 21.06
C LYS A 64 -16.25 1.15 20.73
N ILE A 65 -16.27 1.56 19.47
CA ILE A 65 -15.65 2.84 19.02
C ILE A 65 -16.35 4.04 19.67
N LYS A 66 -17.65 3.97 19.91
CA LYS A 66 -18.39 5.01 20.65
C LYS A 66 -18.02 5.09 22.12
N ALA A 67 -17.63 3.96 22.72
CA ALA A 67 -17.34 3.86 24.15
C ALA A 67 -15.87 4.10 24.51
N TYR A 68 -14.94 3.76 23.61
CA TYR A 68 -13.48 3.76 23.84
C TYR A 68 -12.73 4.41 22.70
N ASP A 69 -11.49 4.83 22.96
CA ASP A 69 -10.59 5.37 21.97
C ASP A 69 -9.72 4.26 21.36
N PHE A 70 -9.68 4.21 20.02
CA PHE A 70 -8.82 3.31 19.26
C PHE A 70 -7.89 4.09 18.34
N ASP A 71 -6.70 3.56 18.12
CA ASP A 71 -5.68 4.13 17.25
C ASP A 71 -5.75 3.55 15.85
N LEU A 72 -6.30 2.33 15.70
CA LEU A 72 -6.45 1.66 14.41
C LEU A 72 -7.55 0.58 14.48
N ILE A 73 -8.19 0.32 13.34
CA ILE A 73 -9.18 -0.75 13.18
C ILE A 73 -8.69 -1.72 12.12
N ILE A 74 -8.77 -3.02 12.40
CA ILE A 74 -8.59 -4.11 11.43
C ILE A 74 -9.95 -4.78 11.26
N SER A 75 -10.44 -4.93 10.03
CA SER A 75 -11.73 -5.53 9.78
C SER A 75 -11.68 -6.56 8.67
N GLU A 76 -12.19 -7.76 8.93
CA GLU A 76 -12.52 -8.72 7.88
C GLU A 76 -13.54 -8.09 6.92
N VAL A 77 -13.37 -8.32 5.61
CA VAL A 77 -14.27 -7.80 4.57
C VAL A 77 -15.67 -8.37 4.73
N GLU A 78 -15.79 -9.64 5.09
CA GLU A 78 -17.08 -10.32 5.28
C GLU A 78 -17.42 -10.43 6.76
N LEU A 79 -18.13 -9.43 7.27
CA LEU A 79 -18.70 -9.45 8.62
C LEU A 79 -20.20 -9.79 8.57
N PRO A 80 -20.73 -10.46 9.60
CA PRO A 80 -22.17 -10.70 9.72
C PRO A 80 -22.98 -9.39 9.79
N GLY A 81 -24.10 -9.35 9.06
CA GLY A 81 -24.98 -8.20 9.00
C GLY A 81 -24.49 -7.14 8.04
N ASP A 82 -23.71 -6.20 8.51
CA ASP A 82 -23.07 -5.16 7.72
C ASP A 82 -21.64 -5.59 7.35
N ASN A 83 -21.25 -5.40 6.10
CA ASN A 83 -19.89 -5.71 5.65
C ASN A 83 -18.90 -4.60 6.02
N ALA A 84 -17.61 -4.90 5.93
CA ALA A 84 -16.55 -3.94 6.24
C ALA A 84 -16.61 -2.64 5.41
N PHE A 85 -17.23 -2.65 4.24
CA PHE A 85 -17.38 -1.46 3.40
C PHE A 85 -18.33 -0.43 4.03
N GLN A 86 -19.44 -0.88 4.66
CA GLN A 86 -20.34 -0.01 5.41
C GLN A 86 -19.69 0.49 6.69
N LEU A 87 -18.93 -0.37 7.38
CA LEU A 87 -18.13 0.04 8.53
C LEU A 87 -17.08 1.08 8.13
N TYR A 88 -16.40 0.91 6.99
CA TYR A 88 -15.41 1.87 6.49
C TYR A 88 -16.04 3.24 6.17
N GLU A 89 -17.21 3.24 5.53
CA GLU A 89 -17.95 4.48 5.24
C GLU A 89 -18.35 5.20 6.53
N TYR A 90 -18.87 4.49 7.51
CA TYR A 90 -19.18 5.02 8.83
C TYR A 90 -17.93 5.60 9.52
N MET A 91 -16.79 4.90 9.45
CA MET A 91 -15.53 5.36 10.04
C MET A 91 -15.03 6.63 9.36
N ARG A 92 -15.03 6.67 8.04
CA ARG A 92 -14.60 7.83 7.27
C ARG A 92 -15.41 9.09 7.58
N GLU A 93 -16.72 8.94 7.81
CA GLU A 93 -17.61 10.05 8.10
C GLU A 93 -17.51 10.54 9.55
N ASN A 94 -17.37 9.63 10.50
CA ASN A 94 -17.45 9.94 11.92
C ASN A 94 -16.10 9.96 12.64
N TYR A 95 -15.11 9.21 12.16
CA TYR A 95 -13.78 9.03 12.78
C TYR A 95 -12.66 9.04 11.73
N PRO A 96 -12.54 10.07 10.87
CA PRO A 96 -11.60 10.08 9.73
C PRO A 96 -10.12 10.00 10.15
N ALA A 97 -9.80 10.33 11.40
CA ALA A 97 -8.44 10.25 11.94
C ALA A 97 -8.01 8.83 12.32
N ILE A 98 -8.95 7.89 12.47
CA ILE A 98 -8.62 6.50 12.82
C ILE A 98 -8.41 5.70 11.54
N PRO A 99 -7.18 5.23 11.25
CA PRO A 99 -6.92 4.41 10.08
C PRO A 99 -7.59 3.04 10.19
N MET A 100 -7.97 2.50 9.04
CA MET A 100 -8.57 1.18 8.95
C MET A 100 -7.83 0.32 7.93
N ILE A 101 -7.54 -0.93 8.30
CA ILE A 101 -7.01 -1.98 7.42
C ILE A 101 -8.12 -3.00 7.22
N MET A 102 -8.44 -3.31 5.98
CA MET A 102 -9.30 -4.45 5.66
C MET A 102 -8.46 -5.70 5.49
N ILE A 103 -8.98 -6.85 5.91
CA ILE A 103 -8.36 -8.16 5.72
C ILE A 103 -9.34 -9.12 5.05
N THR A 104 -8.86 -10.07 4.25
CA THR A 104 -9.73 -11.02 3.55
C THR A 104 -8.98 -12.26 3.10
N ASP A 105 -9.68 -13.39 3.00
CA ASP A 105 -9.18 -14.62 2.34
C ASP A 105 -9.32 -14.56 0.82
N LYS A 106 -10.16 -13.65 0.31
CA LYS A 106 -10.49 -13.57 -1.11
C LYS A 106 -9.49 -12.72 -1.89
N ASN A 107 -9.39 -12.99 -3.19
CA ASN A 107 -8.69 -12.11 -4.10
C ASN A 107 -9.41 -10.75 -4.15
N ILE A 108 -8.68 -9.67 -3.82
CA ILE A 108 -9.24 -8.32 -3.72
C ILE A 108 -9.75 -7.78 -5.07
N ASP A 109 -9.31 -8.33 -6.19
CA ASP A 109 -9.77 -7.94 -7.52
C ASP A 109 -11.28 -8.16 -7.71
N LEU A 110 -11.83 -9.16 -7.01
CA LEU A 110 -13.27 -9.48 -7.07
C LEU A 110 -14.16 -8.33 -6.59
N PHE A 111 -13.64 -7.46 -5.73
CA PHE A 111 -14.37 -6.32 -5.18
C PHE A 111 -13.61 -4.99 -5.27
N PHE A 112 -12.57 -4.94 -6.13
CA PHE A 112 -11.72 -3.75 -6.24
C PHE A 112 -12.50 -2.49 -6.65
N ASN A 113 -13.56 -2.63 -7.43
CA ASN A 113 -14.42 -1.49 -7.76
C ASN A 113 -15.06 -0.82 -6.51
N LYS A 114 -15.37 -1.59 -5.46
CA LYS A 114 -15.83 -1.04 -4.17
C LYS A 114 -14.68 -0.36 -3.43
N ILE A 115 -13.49 -0.97 -3.41
CA ILE A 115 -12.26 -0.39 -2.84
C ILE A 115 -11.99 0.97 -3.47
N PHE A 116 -12.03 1.06 -4.81
CA PHE A 116 -11.83 2.30 -5.55
C PHE A 116 -12.88 3.36 -5.21
N LYS A 117 -14.17 3.00 -5.28
CA LYS A 117 -15.26 3.95 -5.02
C LYS A 117 -15.22 4.56 -3.61
N GLN A 118 -14.82 3.79 -2.63
CA GLN A 118 -14.74 4.25 -1.24
C GLN A 118 -13.36 4.84 -0.87
N GLY A 119 -12.35 4.73 -1.74
CA GLY A 119 -11.02 5.25 -1.48
C GLY A 119 -10.25 4.47 -0.41
N ILE A 120 -10.44 3.15 -0.33
CA ILE A 120 -9.79 2.29 0.67
C ILE A 120 -8.34 2.08 0.27
N GLY A 121 -7.41 2.50 1.13
CA GLY A 121 -5.97 2.45 0.84
C GLY A 121 -5.26 1.18 1.32
N ASN A 122 -5.84 0.45 2.27
CA ASN A 122 -5.15 -0.67 2.90
C ASN A 122 -6.05 -1.90 2.98
N VAL A 123 -5.70 -2.93 2.18
CA VAL A 123 -6.40 -4.21 2.14
C VAL A 123 -5.35 -5.31 2.07
N LEU A 124 -5.35 -6.24 3.02
CA LEU A 124 -4.39 -7.34 3.10
C LEU A 124 -5.08 -8.67 2.87
N GLN A 125 -4.52 -9.47 1.96
CA GLN A 125 -4.98 -10.83 1.73
C GLN A 125 -4.33 -11.79 2.72
N LYS A 126 -5.12 -12.64 3.37
CA LYS A 126 -4.66 -13.69 4.27
C LYS A 126 -3.97 -14.85 3.47
N PRO A 127 -2.99 -15.56 4.03
CA PRO A 127 -2.33 -15.30 5.32
C PRO A 127 -1.39 -14.07 5.21
N ILE A 128 -1.47 -13.21 6.23
CA ILE A 128 -0.72 -11.95 6.27
C ILE A 128 0.65 -12.23 6.91
N ASN A 129 1.72 -11.67 6.32
CA ASN A 129 3.05 -11.73 6.91
C ASN A 129 3.09 -10.87 8.18
N THR A 130 3.64 -11.40 9.26
CA THR A 130 3.71 -10.72 10.56
C THR A 130 4.49 -9.39 10.47
N LYS A 131 5.64 -9.37 9.78
CA LYS A 131 6.44 -8.13 9.64
C LYS A 131 5.67 -7.07 8.85
N ASP A 132 4.96 -7.48 7.79
CA ASP A 132 4.24 -6.58 6.92
C ASP A 132 3.10 -5.87 7.65
N ILE A 133 2.29 -6.62 8.42
CA ILE A 133 1.18 -6.02 9.16
C ILE A 133 1.67 -5.11 10.28
N LEU A 134 2.73 -5.49 11.00
CA LEU A 134 3.31 -4.67 12.07
C LEU A 134 3.89 -3.38 11.52
N ASN A 135 4.63 -3.43 10.42
CA ASN A 135 5.14 -2.25 9.74
C ASN A 135 4.02 -1.33 9.28
N LEU A 136 2.99 -1.88 8.62
CA LEU A 136 1.88 -1.08 8.14
C LEU A 136 1.13 -0.39 9.29
N ILE A 137 0.81 -1.12 10.36
CA ILE A 137 0.16 -0.60 11.57
C ILE A 137 0.97 0.54 12.15
N GLN A 138 2.28 0.33 12.37
CA GLN A 138 3.15 1.35 12.93
C GLN A 138 3.15 2.63 12.09
N LYS A 139 3.26 2.52 10.76
CA LYS A 139 3.27 3.67 9.85
C LYS A 139 1.92 4.41 9.84
N LEU A 140 0.81 3.68 9.86
CA LEU A 140 -0.53 4.26 9.86
C LEU A 140 -0.86 4.99 11.17
N ILE A 141 -0.45 4.45 12.32
CA ILE A 141 -0.71 5.06 13.63
C ILE A 141 0.20 6.24 13.88
N THR A 142 1.52 6.06 13.68
CA THR A 142 2.50 7.05 14.13
C THR A 142 2.76 8.16 13.12
N LYS A 143 2.51 7.91 11.83
CA LYS A 143 2.89 8.79 10.71
C LYS A 143 4.38 9.13 10.68
N LYS A 144 5.21 8.42 11.45
CA LYS A 144 6.65 8.66 11.56
C LYS A 144 7.44 7.69 10.68
N ASN A 145 8.56 8.19 10.16
CA ASN A 145 9.52 7.38 9.40
C ASN A 145 8.83 6.58 8.26
N ILE A 146 7.88 7.21 7.56
CA ILE A 146 7.15 6.54 6.48
C ILE A 146 7.97 6.40 5.20
N PHE A 147 9.04 7.20 5.02
CA PHE A 147 9.91 7.20 3.85
C PHE A 147 11.23 6.48 4.11
N GLY A 148 11.84 5.94 3.05
CA GLY A 148 13.18 5.34 3.06
C GLY A 148 13.22 3.85 3.36
N LEU A 149 14.03 3.11 2.60
CA LEU A 149 14.16 1.65 2.68
C LEU A 149 14.48 1.13 4.08
N ASN A 150 15.31 1.86 4.84
CA ASN A 150 15.70 1.48 6.22
C ASN A 150 14.50 1.39 7.19
N ASN A 151 13.35 1.95 6.82
CA ASN A 151 12.13 1.87 7.62
C ASN A 151 11.24 0.67 7.27
N TYR A 152 11.64 -0.13 6.28
CA TYR A 152 10.91 -1.30 5.79
C TYR A 152 11.74 -2.58 5.79
N LEU A 153 13.06 -2.45 5.77
CA LEU A 153 14.00 -3.56 5.79
C LEU A 153 14.99 -3.41 6.96
N GLU A 154 15.22 -4.52 7.64
CA GLU A 154 16.22 -4.67 8.67
C GLU A 154 17.49 -5.30 8.08
N ASN A 155 18.64 -5.10 8.71
CA ASN A 155 19.90 -5.73 8.34
C ASN A 155 20.32 -5.50 6.88
N ILE A 156 20.15 -4.26 6.39
CA ILE A 156 20.60 -3.89 5.06
C ILE A 156 22.13 -4.00 5.00
N ILE A 157 22.64 -4.77 4.05
CA ILE A 157 24.09 -5.01 3.86
C ILE A 157 24.70 -3.89 3.06
N GLU A 158 24.09 -3.49 1.95
CA GLU A 158 24.57 -2.42 1.10
C GLU A 158 23.39 -1.64 0.50
N THR A 159 23.58 -0.34 0.30
CA THR A 159 22.63 0.54 -0.41
C THR A 159 23.36 1.28 -1.52
N LYS A 160 22.76 1.30 -2.71
CA LYS A 160 23.19 2.10 -3.86
C LYS A 160 22.14 3.16 -4.17
N ARG A 161 22.58 4.21 -4.87
CA ARG A 161 21.73 5.33 -5.26
C ARG A 161 22.01 5.77 -6.68
N LEU A 162 20.95 6.06 -7.45
CA LEU A 162 20.98 6.65 -8.77
C LEU A 162 20.08 7.87 -8.83
N LYS A 163 20.47 8.88 -9.63
CA LYS A 163 19.65 10.05 -9.91
C LYS A 163 19.36 10.15 -11.39
N ILE A 164 18.12 10.42 -11.75
CA ILE A 164 17.67 10.60 -13.13
C ILE A 164 17.20 12.04 -13.29
N LYS A 165 17.79 12.78 -14.23
CA LYS A 165 17.37 14.13 -14.63
C LYS A 165 16.75 14.16 -16.03
N LYS A 166 17.08 13.21 -16.90
CA LYS A 166 16.64 13.17 -18.28
C LYS A 166 15.91 11.87 -18.57
N SER A 167 14.82 11.94 -19.32
CA SER A 167 14.05 10.75 -19.69
C SER A 167 14.86 9.73 -20.51
N ASN A 168 15.84 10.16 -21.30
CA ASN A 168 16.71 9.25 -22.05
C ASN A 168 17.70 8.46 -21.19
N GLN A 169 17.81 8.78 -19.88
CA GLN A 169 18.62 8.03 -18.92
C GLN A 169 17.89 6.80 -18.34
N ILE A 170 16.57 6.70 -18.51
CA ILE A 170 15.73 5.70 -17.83
C ILE A 170 16.19 4.27 -18.15
N ASN A 171 16.33 3.92 -19.43
CA ASN A 171 16.74 2.56 -19.84
C ASN A 171 18.13 2.19 -19.32
N ARG A 172 19.06 3.14 -19.33
CA ARG A 172 20.41 2.92 -18.78
C ARG A 172 20.37 2.72 -17.27
N ALA A 173 19.58 3.52 -16.55
CA ALA A 173 19.43 3.37 -15.10
C ALA A 173 18.83 2.01 -14.71
N ILE A 174 17.81 1.55 -15.44
CA ILE A 174 17.23 0.22 -15.25
C ILE A 174 18.28 -0.88 -15.48
N GLY A 175 19.08 -0.77 -16.53
CA GLY A 175 20.19 -1.71 -16.77
C GLY A 175 21.15 -1.76 -15.60
N LEU A 176 21.63 -0.61 -15.12
CA LEU A 176 22.55 -0.52 -13.98
C LEU A 176 21.98 -1.11 -12.69
N ILE A 177 20.66 -0.92 -12.43
CA ILE A 177 20.00 -1.51 -11.26
C ILE A 177 20.01 -3.04 -11.36
N ILE A 178 19.63 -3.59 -12.50
CA ILE A 178 19.56 -5.03 -12.73
C ILE A 178 20.97 -5.66 -12.62
N ASP A 179 21.96 -5.09 -13.33
CA ASP A 179 23.34 -5.56 -13.30
C ASP A 179 23.90 -5.56 -11.86
N GLN A 180 23.54 -4.53 -11.06
CA GLN A 180 23.95 -4.45 -9.66
C GLN A 180 23.28 -5.52 -8.79
N ILE A 181 21.97 -5.77 -8.97
CA ILE A 181 21.24 -6.81 -8.23
C ILE A 181 21.82 -8.20 -8.55
N GLU A 182 22.14 -8.47 -9.81
CA GLU A 182 22.80 -9.71 -10.23
C GLU A 182 24.20 -9.83 -9.65
N SER A 183 24.95 -8.72 -9.54
CA SER A 183 26.28 -8.71 -8.90
C SER A 183 26.23 -9.02 -7.40
N TRP A 184 25.09 -8.82 -6.76
CA TRP A 184 24.81 -9.24 -5.37
C TRP A 184 24.37 -10.73 -5.26
N ASN A 185 24.46 -11.50 -6.36
CA ASN A 185 24.08 -12.89 -6.47
C ASN A 185 22.58 -13.19 -6.30
N PHE A 186 21.71 -12.20 -6.56
CA PHE A 186 20.28 -12.42 -6.63
C PHE A 186 19.87 -12.90 -8.02
N LYS A 187 19.08 -13.98 -8.07
CA LYS A 187 18.44 -14.41 -9.30
C LYS A 187 17.15 -13.59 -9.50
N ILE A 188 17.08 -12.87 -10.61
CA ILE A 188 15.89 -12.13 -10.99
C ILE A 188 14.98 -13.04 -11.81
N SER A 189 13.97 -13.63 -11.18
CA SER A 189 12.92 -14.39 -11.87
C SER A 189 12.08 -13.43 -12.70
N GLY A 190 12.20 -13.47 -14.04
CA GLY A 190 11.48 -12.56 -14.91
C GLY A 190 12.10 -11.16 -15.04
N GLN A 191 13.36 -11.09 -15.45
CA GLN A 191 14.09 -9.83 -15.68
C GLN A 191 13.33 -8.84 -16.59
N SER A 192 12.63 -9.34 -17.62
CA SER A 192 11.78 -8.50 -18.51
C SER A 192 10.61 -7.87 -17.74
N THR A 193 10.04 -8.60 -16.79
CA THR A 193 8.97 -8.09 -15.94
C THR A 193 9.47 -7.00 -14.98
N LEU A 194 10.61 -7.21 -14.35
CA LEU A 194 11.23 -6.18 -13.50
C LEU A 194 11.57 -4.93 -14.32
N ARG A 195 12.10 -5.08 -15.54
CA ARG A 195 12.33 -3.96 -16.47
C ARG A 195 11.05 -3.20 -16.76
N LEU A 196 9.94 -3.90 -17.02
CA LEU A 196 8.65 -3.27 -17.29
C LEU A 196 8.15 -2.48 -16.08
N ILE A 197 8.18 -3.08 -14.87
CA ILE A 197 7.79 -2.40 -13.62
C ILE A 197 8.60 -1.13 -13.41
N LEU A 198 9.93 -1.23 -13.46
CA LEU A 198 10.81 -0.09 -13.22
C LEU A 198 10.60 1.00 -14.28
N ASN A 199 10.46 0.62 -15.55
CA ASN A 199 10.20 1.57 -16.62
C ASN A 199 8.93 2.37 -16.39
N GLU A 200 7.82 1.71 -16.07
CA GLU A 200 6.53 2.37 -15.82
C GLU A 200 6.59 3.32 -14.62
N ILE A 201 7.18 2.88 -13.51
CA ILE A 201 7.24 3.72 -12.30
C ILE A 201 8.18 4.90 -12.52
N ILE A 202 9.36 4.69 -13.12
CA ILE A 202 10.33 5.76 -13.34
C ILE A 202 9.80 6.75 -14.39
N ILE A 203 9.14 6.29 -15.46
CA ILE A 203 8.46 7.16 -16.41
C ILE A 203 7.40 8.02 -15.70
N ASN A 204 6.60 7.44 -14.81
CA ASN A 204 5.62 8.21 -14.05
C ASN A 204 6.28 9.25 -13.14
N ALA A 205 7.38 8.90 -12.49
CA ALA A 205 8.16 9.82 -11.66
C ALA A 205 8.84 10.94 -12.46
N VAL A 206 9.31 10.66 -13.69
CA VAL A 206 9.95 11.68 -14.56
C VAL A 206 8.91 12.57 -15.23
N TYR A 207 7.87 11.99 -15.82
CA TYR A 207 6.93 12.76 -16.63
C TYR A 207 5.74 13.28 -15.83
N HIS A 208 4.95 12.39 -15.21
CA HIS A 208 3.72 12.81 -14.55
C HIS A 208 3.97 13.64 -13.30
N ALA A 209 4.96 13.27 -12.48
CA ALA A 209 5.31 14.01 -11.27
C ALA A 209 5.80 15.44 -11.56
N HIS A 210 6.26 15.72 -12.79
CA HIS A 210 6.78 17.03 -13.18
C HIS A 210 5.90 17.75 -14.20
N GLY A 211 4.68 17.25 -14.47
CA GLY A 211 3.71 17.92 -15.34
C GLY A 211 3.92 17.69 -16.85
N PHE A 212 4.84 16.81 -17.25
CA PHE A 212 5.15 16.49 -18.65
C PHE A 212 4.24 15.40 -19.24
N THR A 213 2.93 15.47 -18.97
CA THR A 213 1.99 14.45 -19.43
C THR A 213 1.84 14.43 -20.95
N ASN A 214 1.82 15.61 -21.59
CA ASN A 214 1.72 15.74 -23.05
C ASN A 214 2.98 15.23 -23.75
N GLU A 215 4.15 15.54 -23.19
CA GLU A 215 5.44 15.07 -23.70
C GLU A 215 5.54 13.55 -23.62
N LYS A 216 5.04 12.93 -22.54
CA LYS A 216 4.93 11.46 -22.43
C LYS A 216 4.08 10.89 -23.55
N LEU A 217 2.88 11.43 -23.77
CA LEU A 217 1.95 10.97 -24.82
C LEU A 217 2.56 11.07 -26.22
N ASN A 218 3.28 12.16 -26.48
CA ASN A 218 3.95 12.42 -27.77
C ASN A 218 5.36 11.80 -27.85
N ARG A 219 5.80 11.05 -26.82
CA ARG A 219 7.14 10.43 -26.74
C ARG A 219 8.30 11.45 -26.87
N VAL A 220 8.07 12.68 -26.42
CA VAL A 220 9.08 13.76 -26.46
C VAL A 220 10.01 13.59 -25.26
N PRO A 221 11.34 13.53 -25.45
CA PRO A 221 12.28 13.50 -24.34
C PRO A 221 12.22 14.77 -23.50
N VAL A 222 12.32 14.61 -22.17
CA VAL A 222 12.30 15.72 -21.22
C VAL A 222 13.55 15.74 -20.35
N GLU A 223 13.91 16.92 -19.90
CA GLU A 223 14.92 17.16 -18.87
C GLU A 223 14.28 17.89 -17.72
N LEU A 224 14.50 17.39 -16.50
CA LEU A 224 13.96 17.98 -15.28
C LEU A 224 14.71 19.27 -14.93
N PRO A 225 14.08 20.24 -14.26
CA PRO A 225 14.73 21.43 -13.73
C PRO A 225 15.99 21.11 -12.91
N ASP A 226 16.91 22.05 -12.77
CA ASP A 226 18.22 21.82 -12.17
C ASP A 226 18.17 21.32 -10.72
N ASP A 227 17.18 21.77 -9.97
CA ASP A 227 16.91 21.37 -8.59
C ASP A 227 16.07 20.08 -8.46
N LYS A 228 15.59 19.53 -9.58
CA LYS A 228 14.71 18.36 -9.62
C LYS A 228 15.41 17.12 -10.19
N PHE A 229 15.09 15.98 -9.62
CA PHE A 229 15.52 14.67 -10.11
C PHE A 229 14.63 13.58 -9.53
N VAL A 230 14.56 12.45 -10.22
CA VAL A 230 14.05 11.22 -9.66
C VAL A 230 15.18 10.49 -8.95
N ASP A 231 14.99 10.18 -7.68
CA ASP A 231 15.99 9.52 -6.85
C ASP A 231 15.65 8.04 -6.71
N ILE A 232 16.58 7.15 -7.00
CA ILE A 232 16.38 5.71 -6.92
C ILE A 232 17.38 5.14 -5.94
N HIS A 233 16.85 4.55 -4.85
CA HIS A 233 17.65 3.83 -3.89
C HIS A 233 17.36 2.33 -4.04
N PHE A 234 18.38 1.51 -3.96
CA PHE A 234 18.22 0.08 -3.95
C PHE A 234 19.23 -0.57 -3.03
N CYS A 235 18.83 -1.62 -2.38
CA CYS A 235 19.59 -2.26 -1.32
C CYS A 235 19.31 -3.76 -1.27
N TYR A 236 20.12 -4.50 -0.50
CA TYR A 236 19.86 -5.88 -0.22
C TYR A 236 20.14 -6.27 1.23
N THR A 237 19.52 -7.36 1.64
CA THR A 237 19.75 -8.11 2.87
C THR A 237 20.21 -9.53 2.49
N ASP A 238 20.30 -10.46 3.43
CA ASP A 238 20.71 -11.84 3.13
C ASP A 238 19.79 -12.56 2.11
N ASP A 239 18.47 -12.29 2.15
CA ASP A 239 17.47 -13.01 1.35
C ASP A 239 16.57 -12.12 0.48
N THR A 240 16.76 -10.82 0.53
CA THR A 240 15.83 -9.84 -0.06
C THR A 240 16.59 -8.72 -0.73
N TYR A 241 16.12 -8.25 -1.89
CA TYR A 241 16.53 -6.95 -2.43
C TYR A 241 15.30 -6.04 -2.56
N ALA A 242 15.55 -4.75 -2.46
CA ALA A 242 14.50 -3.74 -2.56
C ALA A 242 14.93 -2.55 -3.39
N ILE A 243 13.95 -1.93 -4.05
CA ILE A 243 14.12 -0.75 -4.88
C ILE A 243 13.10 0.30 -4.45
N SER A 244 13.55 1.52 -4.22
CA SER A 244 12.72 2.69 -3.91
C SER A 244 12.87 3.73 -5.01
N ILE A 245 11.77 4.17 -5.59
CA ILE A 245 11.70 5.23 -6.58
C ILE A 245 11.01 6.43 -5.95
N ILE A 246 11.69 7.58 -5.99
CA ILE A 246 11.32 8.78 -5.24
C ILE A 246 11.19 9.97 -6.19
N ASP A 247 10.07 10.67 -6.14
CA ASP A 247 9.95 12.04 -6.65
C ASP A 247 9.73 13.03 -5.51
N SER A 248 10.26 14.24 -5.68
CA SER A 248 10.17 15.32 -4.69
C SER A 248 9.00 16.29 -4.91
N ASN A 249 8.05 15.96 -5.77
CA ASN A 249 6.88 16.81 -6.02
C ASN A 249 5.63 16.36 -5.28
N GLY A 250 5.52 15.04 -4.96
CA GLY A 250 4.42 14.52 -4.17
C GLY A 250 3.03 14.78 -4.76
N ILE A 251 2.89 14.65 -6.09
CA ILE A 251 1.59 14.88 -6.78
C ILE A 251 0.78 13.61 -6.98
N LEU A 252 1.37 12.43 -6.80
CA LEU A 252 0.63 11.19 -6.83
C LEU A 252 -0.38 11.17 -5.70
N THR A 253 -1.58 10.71 -5.99
CA THR A 253 -2.67 10.63 -5.02
C THR A 253 -3.18 9.20 -4.91
N LYS A 254 -3.74 8.84 -3.75
CA LYS A 254 -4.42 7.56 -3.55
C LYS A 254 -5.48 7.31 -4.62
N THR A 255 -6.28 8.30 -4.94
CA THR A 255 -7.32 8.20 -5.98
C THR A 255 -6.74 7.76 -7.32
N ARG A 256 -5.62 8.35 -7.76
CA ARG A 256 -4.95 7.98 -9.02
C ARG A 256 -4.42 6.54 -8.99
N ILE A 257 -3.85 6.10 -7.87
CA ILE A 257 -3.39 4.72 -7.72
C ILE A 257 -4.57 3.76 -7.85
N LEU A 258 -5.64 3.99 -7.10
CA LEU A 258 -6.83 3.16 -7.10
C LEU A 258 -7.52 3.13 -8.46
N GLU A 259 -7.64 4.28 -9.13
CA GLU A 259 -8.20 4.39 -10.48
C GLU A 259 -7.38 3.59 -11.50
N SER A 260 -6.07 3.74 -11.48
CA SER A 260 -5.15 3.00 -12.36
C SER A 260 -5.31 1.48 -12.20
N ILE A 261 -5.31 0.99 -10.97
CA ILE A 261 -5.48 -0.44 -10.68
C ILE A 261 -6.88 -0.91 -11.10
N ASN A 262 -7.95 -0.14 -10.79
CA ASN A 262 -9.32 -0.50 -11.14
C ASN A 262 -9.54 -0.60 -12.65
N ASN A 263 -8.95 0.32 -13.41
CA ASN A 263 -9.02 0.30 -14.88
C ASN A 263 -8.32 -0.93 -15.46
N MET A 264 -7.15 -1.29 -14.91
CA MET A 264 -6.44 -2.51 -15.34
C MET A 264 -7.21 -3.80 -15.03
N ILE A 265 -7.81 -3.89 -13.84
CA ILE A 265 -8.64 -5.05 -13.50
C ILE A 265 -9.81 -5.17 -14.47
N LYS A 266 -10.50 -4.07 -14.77
CA LYS A 266 -11.59 -4.06 -15.76
C LYS A 266 -11.12 -4.49 -17.15
N GLN A 267 -9.99 -3.96 -17.63
CA GLN A 267 -9.43 -4.35 -18.93
C GLN A 267 -9.07 -5.85 -18.97
N ASN A 268 -8.45 -6.38 -17.92
CA ASN A 268 -8.14 -7.81 -17.84
C ASN A 268 -9.38 -8.70 -17.86
N LEU A 269 -10.48 -8.25 -17.23
CA LEU A 269 -11.77 -8.96 -17.28
C LEU A 269 -12.35 -8.96 -18.69
N LEU A 270 -12.36 -7.81 -19.37
CA LEU A 270 -12.83 -7.69 -20.76
C LEU A 270 -12.02 -8.56 -21.72
N ILE A 271 -10.68 -8.60 -21.56
CA ILE A 271 -9.82 -9.48 -22.37
C ILE A 271 -10.16 -10.97 -22.14
N LYS A 272 -10.37 -11.37 -20.88
CA LYS A 272 -10.78 -12.75 -20.56
C LYS A 272 -12.15 -13.10 -21.15
N GLU A 273 -13.13 -12.21 -21.03
CA GLU A 273 -14.47 -12.41 -21.61
C GLU A 273 -14.43 -12.49 -23.15
N SER A 274 -13.66 -11.62 -23.80
CA SER A 274 -13.47 -11.63 -25.26
C SER A 274 -12.84 -12.94 -25.74
N SER A 275 -11.81 -13.42 -25.05
CA SER A 275 -11.16 -14.70 -25.39
C SER A 275 -12.08 -15.93 -25.23
N ILE A 276 -13.08 -15.85 -24.34
CA ILE A 276 -14.07 -16.92 -24.15
C ILE A 276 -15.23 -16.80 -25.14
N THR A 277 -15.68 -15.57 -25.43
CA THR A 277 -16.88 -15.32 -26.25
C THR A 277 -16.60 -15.11 -27.72
N GLY A 278 -15.33 -14.92 -28.11
CA GLY A 278 -14.93 -14.59 -29.49
C GLY A 278 -15.39 -13.21 -29.98
N LYS A 279 -15.82 -12.33 -29.07
CA LYS A 279 -16.21 -10.96 -29.42
C LYS A 279 -14.99 -10.07 -29.52
N ASP A 280 -14.88 -9.30 -30.60
CA ASP A 280 -13.81 -8.29 -30.73
C ASP A 280 -13.93 -7.21 -29.65
N ILE A 281 -12.79 -6.85 -29.05
CA ILE A 281 -12.71 -5.73 -28.12
C ILE A 281 -12.70 -4.45 -28.96
N ASN A 282 -13.83 -3.77 -29.05
CA ASN A 282 -13.96 -2.48 -29.74
C ASN A 282 -13.43 -1.28 -28.89
N GLU A 283 -13.03 -1.51 -27.64
CA GLU A 283 -12.45 -0.49 -26.80
C GLU A 283 -10.91 -0.51 -26.89
N SER A 284 -10.32 0.64 -27.18
CA SER A 284 -8.87 0.80 -27.17
C SER A 284 -8.33 0.47 -25.77
N VAL A 285 -7.60 -0.62 -25.67
CA VAL A 285 -6.90 -1.01 -24.44
C VAL A 285 -5.89 0.10 -24.13
N SER A 286 -6.14 0.89 -23.09
CA SER A 286 -5.24 1.97 -22.68
C SER A 286 -3.88 1.39 -22.26
N GLU A 287 -2.81 1.88 -22.85
CA GLU A 287 -1.44 1.52 -22.44
C GLU A 287 -1.03 2.20 -21.14
N THR A 288 -1.77 3.22 -20.69
CA THR A 288 -1.44 3.99 -19.51
C THR A 288 -1.96 3.35 -18.23
N GLY A 289 -1.13 3.28 -17.20
CA GLY A 289 -1.52 2.82 -15.86
C GLY A 289 -1.28 1.34 -15.55
N ARG A 290 -0.72 0.56 -16.48
CA ARG A 290 -0.41 -0.87 -16.25
C ARG A 290 0.60 -1.10 -15.13
N GLY A 291 1.56 -0.20 -14.96
CA GLY A 291 2.69 -0.39 -14.05
C GLY A 291 2.29 -0.57 -12.59
N LEU A 292 1.31 0.17 -12.09
CA LEU A 292 0.92 0.11 -10.69
C LEU A 292 0.21 -1.21 -10.33
N ASP A 293 -0.59 -1.78 -11.24
CA ASP A 293 -1.19 -3.09 -11.03
C ASP A 293 -0.16 -4.23 -11.13
N ILE A 294 0.80 -4.10 -12.07
CA ILE A 294 1.90 -5.05 -12.21
C ILE A 294 2.75 -5.09 -10.93
N VAL A 295 3.06 -3.94 -10.33
CA VAL A 295 3.73 -3.86 -9.02
C VAL A 295 3.04 -4.71 -7.98
N ARG A 296 1.73 -4.53 -7.84
CA ARG A 296 0.91 -5.22 -6.86
C ARG A 296 0.91 -6.74 -7.02
N ARG A 297 1.02 -7.22 -8.27
CA ARG A 297 0.95 -8.65 -8.60
C ARG A 297 2.29 -9.38 -8.54
N LEU A 298 3.37 -8.67 -8.83
CA LEU A 298 4.66 -9.29 -9.12
C LEU A 298 5.76 -9.00 -8.10
N SER A 299 5.57 -7.99 -7.22
CA SER A 299 6.46 -7.78 -6.09
C SER A 299 6.11 -8.71 -4.93
N ALA A 300 7.10 -9.21 -4.21
CA ALA A 300 6.87 -10.00 -3.00
C ALA A 300 6.18 -9.15 -1.92
N ASP A 301 6.58 -7.88 -1.85
CA ASP A 301 5.92 -6.84 -1.08
C ASP A 301 6.13 -5.46 -1.72
N TYR A 302 5.28 -4.47 -1.40
CA TYR A 302 5.40 -3.12 -1.92
C TYR A 302 4.65 -2.12 -1.04
N TYR A 303 5.01 -0.83 -1.17
CA TYR A 303 4.33 0.28 -0.52
C TYR A 303 4.24 1.48 -1.46
N PHE A 304 3.07 2.10 -1.54
CA PHE A 304 2.88 3.43 -2.10
C PHE A 304 2.84 4.43 -0.95
N ILE A 305 3.77 5.37 -0.92
CA ILE A 305 3.93 6.31 0.18
C ILE A 305 3.88 7.73 -0.37
N MET A 306 3.02 8.55 0.20
CA MET A 306 2.77 9.90 -0.31
C MET A 306 2.67 10.91 0.81
N LYS A 307 3.35 12.04 0.62
CA LYS A 307 3.12 13.29 1.32
C LYS A 307 2.88 14.38 0.28
N LYS A 308 1.68 14.95 0.31
CA LYS A 308 1.22 15.91 -0.71
C LYS A 308 2.18 17.09 -0.83
N ASN A 309 2.51 17.47 -2.08
CA ASN A 309 3.43 18.57 -2.42
C ASN A 309 4.83 18.46 -1.80
N TYR A 310 5.21 17.29 -1.34
CA TYR A 310 6.51 17.05 -0.71
C TYR A 310 7.24 15.87 -1.35
N ARG A 311 6.67 14.68 -1.32
CA ARG A 311 7.36 13.46 -1.75
C ARG A 311 6.40 12.34 -2.08
N THR A 312 6.68 11.64 -3.19
CA THR A 312 6.16 10.30 -3.44
C THR A 312 7.31 9.30 -3.37
N GLU A 313 7.07 8.16 -2.75
CA GLU A 313 8.02 7.04 -2.75
C GLU A 313 7.28 5.75 -3.02
N ILE A 314 7.76 4.98 -3.99
CA ILE A 314 7.26 3.64 -4.28
C ILE A 314 8.36 2.67 -3.92
N ILE A 315 8.11 1.80 -2.96
CA ILE A 315 9.03 0.77 -2.50
C ILE A 315 8.58 -0.57 -3.06
N LEU A 316 9.52 -1.29 -3.67
CA LEU A 316 9.36 -2.64 -4.18
C LEU A 316 10.31 -3.56 -3.44
N ILE A 317 9.81 -4.69 -2.96
CA ILE A 317 10.59 -5.68 -2.21
C ILE A 317 10.47 -7.03 -2.93
N PHE A 318 11.59 -7.70 -3.13
CA PHE A 318 11.68 -8.98 -3.81
C PHE A 318 12.48 -9.95 -2.95
N LYS A 319 12.02 -11.20 -2.85
CA LYS A 319 12.73 -12.26 -2.15
C LYS A 319 13.56 -13.08 -3.13
N ASN A 320 14.72 -13.53 -2.66
CA ASN A 320 15.54 -14.48 -3.37
C ASN A 320 14.94 -15.89 -3.18
N SER A 321 13.85 -16.18 -3.89
CA SER A 321 13.24 -17.51 -3.87
C SER A 321 13.21 -18.08 -5.28
N ASP A 322 13.68 -19.31 -5.44
CA ASP A 322 13.54 -20.07 -6.68
C ASP A 322 12.09 -20.48 -6.98
N GLU A 323 11.17 -20.26 -6.06
CA GLU A 323 9.75 -20.50 -6.25
C GLU A 323 9.05 -19.25 -6.78
N PRO A 324 8.38 -19.33 -7.94
CA PRO A 324 7.42 -18.32 -8.32
C PRO A 324 6.38 -18.24 -7.18
N SER A 325 6.05 -17.03 -6.75
CA SER A 325 5.01 -16.82 -5.73
C SER A 325 3.75 -17.58 -6.15
N ASN A 326 3.54 -18.76 -5.57
CA ASN A 326 2.39 -19.61 -5.84
C ASN A 326 1.13 -18.90 -5.34
N GLY A 327 0.42 -18.31 -6.25
CA GLY A 327 -0.84 -17.60 -6.00
C GLY A 327 -0.66 -16.09 -5.95
N GLU A 328 -1.40 -15.41 -6.80
CA GLU A 328 -1.50 -13.95 -6.85
C GLU A 328 -2.00 -13.41 -5.51
N LYS A 329 -1.09 -13.14 -4.56
CA LYS A 329 -1.43 -12.40 -3.36
C LYS A 329 -1.63 -10.95 -3.76
N THR A 330 -2.86 -10.52 -3.77
CA THR A 330 -3.24 -9.20 -4.18
C THR A 330 -3.58 -8.34 -2.96
N SER A 331 -2.57 -7.89 -2.22
CA SER A 331 -2.76 -6.90 -1.16
C SER A 331 -2.71 -5.48 -1.73
N LEU A 332 -3.12 -4.47 -0.96
CA LEU A 332 -3.00 -3.05 -1.27
C LEU A 332 -2.46 -2.32 -0.04
N LYS A 333 -1.37 -1.56 -0.20
CA LYS A 333 -0.71 -0.82 0.88
C LYS A 333 -0.40 0.60 0.43
N ILE A 334 -1.20 1.54 0.90
CA ILE A 334 -1.06 2.97 0.61
C ILE A 334 -0.93 3.72 1.94
N ILE A 335 0.16 4.45 2.10
CA ILE A 335 0.44 5.28 3.26
C ILE A 335 0.41 6.74 2.82
N GLU A 336 -0.50 7.52 3.38
CA GLU A 336 -0.63 8.95 3.13
C GLU A 336 -0.30 9.73 4.40
N ASP A 337 0.58 10.72 4.27
CA ASP A 337 0.74 11.78 5.25
C ASP A 337 0.05 13.02 4.68
N LEU A 338 -1.07 13.37 5.28
CA LEU A 338 -1.94 14.47 4.85
C LEU A 338 -1.63 15.80 5.56
N ASP A 339 -0.69 15.77 6.51
CA ASP A 339 -0.30 16.93 7.33
C ASP A 339 0.79 17.78 6.66
#